data_6d44b7a9317cebfd9b487937aed823e9
#
_entry.id   6d44b7a9317cebfd9b487937aed823e9
#
_cell.length_a   1.000
_cell.length_b   1.000
_cell.length_c   1.000
_cell.angle_alpha   90.00
_cell.angle_beta   90.00
_cell.angle_gamma   90.00
#
_symmetry.space_group_name_H-M   'P 1'
#
loop_
_entity.id
_entity.type
_entity.pdbx_description
1 polymer ?
#
loop_
_entity_poly.entity_id
_entity_poly.type
_entity_poly.pdbx_seq_one_letter_code
_entity_poly.pdbx_strand_id
1 'polypeptide(L)'
;MAELVEASGLITDFIEFSAVDGPGNRFVVFTQGCNLDCVACHNPYTINPCIDCGDCVVSCPSGALSLDVAGKVFWDPDTCTGGDTCIDVCEYDSTPKARTLAVADVLTRLRPAAPFLSGVTVSGGEATQQAGFVRALFAAIKADPKLSRLTCFVDSNGDTDSGDWDDLADVMRANPHLKEVNFDW
;
A
#
# COMPACT_ATOMS: atom_id res chain seq x y z
N MET A 1 3.37 -20.89 -6.97
CA MET A 1 4.10 -19.65 -7.33
C MET A 1 3.35 -18.77 -8.32
N ALA A 2 2.77 -19.30 -9.41
CA ALA A 2 1.97 -18.46 -10.33
C ALA A 2 0.82 -17.75 -9.61
N GLU A 3 0.07 -18.43 -8.79
CA GLU A 3 -1.08 -17.91 -8.04
C GLU A 3 -0.71 -16.79 -7.04
N LEU A 4 0.49 -16.82 -6.45
CA LEU A 4 0.96 -15.79 -5.51
C LEU A 4 1.29 -14.46 -6.19
N VAL A 5 1.79 -14.50 -7.42
CA VAL A 5 2.17 -13.27 -8.13
C VAL A 5 1.00 -12.59 -8.83
N GLU A 6 -0.14 -13.30 -8.98
CA GLU A 6 -1.39 -12.77 -9.52
C GLU A 6 -2.27 -12.09 -8.46
N ALA A 7 -2.03 -12.39 -7.17
CA ALA A 7 -2.72 -11.68 -6.10
C ALA A 7 -2.47 -10.18 -6.20
N SER A 8 -3.50 -9.38 -5.96
CA SER A 8 -3.45 -7.93 -6.14
C SER A 8 -3.96 -7.20 -4.89
N GLY A 9 -3.47 -5.98 -4.70
CA GLY A 9 -3.92 -5.07 -3.67
C GLY A 9 -4.16 -3.67 -4.21
N LEU A 10 -5.00 -2.91 -3.55
CA LEU A 10 -5.22 -1.50 -3.83
C LEU A 10 -4.12 -0.70 -3.12
N ILE A 11 -3.20 -0.14 -3.90
CA ILE A 11 -1.98 0.50 -3.43
C ILE A 11 -2.04 1.99 -3.75
N THR A 12 -1.78 2.80 -2.73
CA THR A 12 -1.76 4.26 -2.84
C THR A 12 -0.41 4.76 -3.32
N ASP A 13 0.68 4.32 -2.67
CA ASP A 13 2.01 4.83 -2.95
C ASP A 13 3.12 3.85 -2.50
N PHE A 14 4.35 4.22 -2.82
CA PHE A 14 5.57 3.53 -2.41
C PHE A 14 6.60 4.53 -1.91
N ILE A 15 7.32 4.17 -0.85
CA ILE A 15 8.59 4.82 -0.48
C ILE A 15 9.70 3.80 -0.71
N GLU A 16 10.61 4.10 -1.63
CA GLU A 16 11.68 3.15 -1.99
C GLU A 16 12.74 3.01 -0.90
N PHE A 17 12.94 4.07 -0.10
CA PHE A 17 13.95 4.11 0.96
C PHE A 17 13.40 4.88 2.16
N SER A 18 12.99 4.19 3.20
CA SER A 18 12.53 4.77 4.46
C SER A 18 13.37 4.26 5.64
N ALA A 19 13.73 5.16 6.52
CA ALA A 19 14.43 4.88 7.78
C ALA A 19 13.51 5.01 9.01
N VAL A 20 12.22 5.30 8.80
CA VAL A 20 11.25 5.55 9.89
C VAL A 20 10.15 4.48 9.97
N ASP A 21 9.95 3.70 8.91
CA ASP A 21 8.90 2.68 8.83
C ASP A 21 9.42 1.29 9.26
N GLY A 22 10.15 1.23 10.35
CA GLY A 22 10.73 0.02 10.94
C GLY A 22 12.26 -0.02 10.90
N PRO A 23 12.88 -1.09 11.43
CA PRO A 23 14.33 -1.18 11.59
C PRO A 23 15.08 -1.22 10.26
N GLY A 24 16.09 -0.37 10.14
CA GLY A 24 16.95 -0.28 8.96
C GLY A 24 16.30 0.50 7.82
N ASN A 25 16.86 0.35 6.62
CA ASN A 25 16.32 1.00 5.43
C ASN A 25 15.27 0.09 4.77
N ARG A 26 14.06 0.61 4.52
CA ARG A 26 12.91 -0.19 4.13
C ARG A 26 12.25 0.32 2.85
N PHE A 27 11.76 -0.62 2.06
CA PHE A 27 10.78 -0.33 1.01
C PHE A 27 9.39 -0.37 1.63
N VAL A 28 8.62 0.71 1.49
CA VAL A 28 7.27 0.80 2.07
C VAL A 28 6.23 0.73 0.97
N VAL A 29 5.20 -0.07 1.21
CA VAL A 29 4.01 -0.21 0.36
C VAL A 29 2.84 0.36 1.14
N PHE A 30 2.22 1.43 0.67
CA PHE A 30 1.04 2.02 1.29
C PHE A 30 -0.22 1.47 0.64
N THR A 31 -1.04 0.79 1.43
CA THR A 31 -2.35 0.28 1.00
C THR A 31 -3.43 1.34 1.15
N GLN A 32 -4.50 1.22 0.37
CA GLN A 32 -5.70 2.04 0.47
C GLN A 32 -6.80 1.26 1.18
N GLY A 33 -7.54 1.95 2.06
CA GLY A 33 -8.63 1.42 2.88
C GLY A 33 -8.21 1.30 4.34
N CYS A 34 -9.04 1.84 5.23
CA CYS A 34 -8.87 1.74 6.68
C CYS A 34 -10.24 1.58 7.33
N ASN A 35 -10.31 0.84 8.42
CA ASN A 35 -11.52 0.67 9.24
C ASN A 35 -11.63 1.73 10.36
N LEU A 36 -10.61 2.57 10.53
CA LEU A 36 -10.61 3.66 11.50
C LEU A 36 -10.50 5.02 10.81
N ASP A 37 -11.06 6.03 11.47
CA ASP A 37 -10.94 7.44 11.11
C ASP A 37 -10.28 8.20 12.27
N CYS A 38 -8.97 8.05 12.39
CA CYS A 38 -8.19 8.59 13.50
C CYS A 38 -7.97 10.09 13.34
N VAL A 39 -8.29 10.88 14.36
CA VAL A 39 -8.12 12.35 14.37
C VAL A 39 -6.68 12.80 14.09
N ALA A 40 -5.70 11.98 14.44
CA ALA A 40 -4.27 12.25 14.23
C ALA A 40 -3.65 11.30 13.17
N CYS A 41 -4.43 10.89 12.17
CA CYS A 41 -3.93 10.04 11.09
C CYS A 41 -2.80 10.74 10.31
N HIS A 42 -1.68 10.05 10.09
CA HIS A 42 -0.57 10.57 9.30
C HIS A 42 -0.86 10.53 7.79
N ASN A 43 -1.73 9.61 7.36
CA ASN A 43 -2.05 9.39 5.95
C ASN A 43 -3.58 9.38 5.72
N PRO A 44 -4.32 10.45 6.07
CA PRO A 44 -5.80 10.44 6.02
C PRO A 44 -6.34 10.10 4.62
N TYR A 45 -5.62 10.47 3.58
CA TYR A 45 -5.99 10.15 2.19
C TYR A 45 -5.96 8.65 1.85
N THR A 46 -5.51 7.80 2.77
CA THR A 46 -5.54 6.33 2.60
C THR A 46 -6.76 5.67 3.27
N ILE A 47 -7.61 6.44 3.97
CA ILE A 47 -8.75 5.90 4.72
C ILE A 47 -9.79 5.33 3.77
N ASN A 48 -10.28 6.13 2.82
CA ASN A 48 -11.36 5.71 1.94
C ASN A 48 -10.91 5.48 0.50
N PRO A 49 -11.45 4.48 -0.20
CA PRO A 49 -11.30 4.37 -1.65
C PRO A 49 -11.88 5.59 -2.37
N CYS A 50 -11.29 5.96 -3.52
CA CYS A 50 -11.85 7.03 -4.34
C CYS A 50 -13.27 6.67 -4.81
N ILE A 51 -14.20 7.61 -4.67
CA ILE A 51 -15.61 7.47 -5.08
C ILE A 51 -15.88 8.02 -6.49
N ASP A 52 -14.85 8.44 -7.20
CA ASP A 52 -14.94 8.97 -8.57
C ASP A 52 -15.81 10.23 -8.69
N CYS A 53 -15.89 11.09 -7.68
CA CYS A 53 -16.69 12.33 -7.74
C CYS A 53 -16.19 13.34 -8.80
N GLY A 54 -14.90 13.31 -9.13
CA GLY A 54 -14.30 14.16 -10.16
C GLY A 54 -13.85 15.54 -9.68
N ASP A 55 -14.10 15.94 -8.44
CA ASP A 55 -13.80 17.29 -7.93
C ASP A 55 -12.31 17.65 -8.02
N CYS A 56 -11.44 16.67 -7.86
CA CYS A 56 -10.00 16.84 -7.99
C CYS A 56 -9.51 17.01 -9.45
N VAL A 57 -10.31 16.61 -10.45
CA VAL A 57 -9.91 16.66 -11.87
C VAL A 57 -9.68 18.10 -12.32
N VAL A 58 -10.62 18.99 -11.98
CA VAL A 58 -10.54 20.42 -12.37
C VAL A 58 -9.46 21.18 -11.61
N SER A 59 -9.04 20.64 -10.46
CA SER A 59 -8.03 21.27 -9.59
C SER A 59 -6.61 20.77 -9.88
N CYS A 60 -6.44 19.74 -10.71
CA CYS A 60 -5.14 19.16 -11.00
C CYS A 60 -4.26 20.11 -11.84
N PRO A 61 -3.14 20.65 -11.30
CA PRO A 61 -2.35 21.66 -11.99
C PRO A 61 -1.58 21.10 -13.20
N SER A 62 -1.28 19.81 -13.20
CA SER A 62 -0.57 19.14 -14.30
C SER A 62 -1.51 18.54 -15.35
N GLY A 63 -2.83 18.52 -15.10
CA GLY A 63 -3.80 17.84 -15.97
C GLY A 63 -3.67 16.31 -15.97
N ALA A 64 -3.02 15.74 -14.95
CA ALA A 64 -2.81 14.29 -14.83
C ALA A 64 -4.09 13.52 -14.44
N LEU A 65 -5.17 14.22 -14.12
CA LEU A 65 -6.46 13.62 -13.78
C LEU A 65 -7.48 13.90 -14.88
N SER A 66 -8.26 12.91 -15.22
CA SER A 66 -9.37 12.99 -16.17
C SER A 66 -10.50 12.05 -15.76
N LEU A 67 -11.69 12.27 -16.34
CA LEU A 67 -12.78 11.30 -16.23
C LEU A 67 -12.75 10.40 -17.47
N ASP A 68 -12.86 9.10 -17.25
CA ASP A 68 -13.03 8.15 -18.34
C ASP A 68 -14.49 8.14 -18.87
N VAL A 69 -14.75 7.32 -19.87
CA VAL A 69 -16.08 7.19 -20.49
C VAL A 69 -17.15 6.64 -19.54
N ALA A 70 -16.75 6.00 -18.46
CA ALA A 70 -17.64 5.49 -17.41
C ALA A 70 -17.81 6.48 -16.25
N GLY A 71 -17.17 7.66 -16.33
CA GLY A 71 -17.18 8.67 -15.28
C GLY A 71 -16.24 8.39 -14.11
N LYS A 72 -15.30 7.45 -14.27
CA LYS A 72 -14.28 7.16 -13.25
C LYS A 72 -13.11 8.11 -13.39
N VAL A 73 -12.54 8.48 -12.24
CA VAL A 73 -11.32 9.29 -12.21
C VAL A 73 -10.13 8.44 -12.63
N PHE A 74 -9.50 8.82 -13.71
CA PHE A 74 -8.25 8.25 -14.20
C PHE A 74 -7.08 9.15 -13.83
N TRP A 75 -6.03 8.56 -13.28
CA TRP A 75 -4.77 9.22 -12.97
C TRP A 75 -3.65 8.72 -13.89
N ASP A 76 -3.01 9.65 -14.55
CA ASP A 76 -1.82 9.42 -15.38
C ASP A 76 -0.54 9.75 -14.57
N PRO A 77 0.22 8.74 -14.13
CA PRO A 77 1.44 8.95 -13.38
C PRO A 77 2.54 9.65 -14.20
N ASP A 78 2.56 9.52 -15.52
CA ASP A 78 3.60 10.08 -16.37
C ASP A 78 3.42 11.60 -16.57
N THR A 79 2.17 12.07 -16.50
CA THR A 79 1.82 13.49 -16.54
C THR A 79 1.83 14.13 -15.15
N CYS A 80 1.72 13.34 -14.10
CA CYS A 80 1.67 13.83 -12.72
C CYS A 80 3.02 14.41 -12.27
N THR A 81 3.00 15.65 -11.78
CA THR A 81 4.19 16.34 -11.25
C THR A 81 4.46 16.04 -9.76
N GLY A 82 3.74 15.10 -9.17
CA GLY A 82 3.91 14.70 -7.76
C GLY A 82 3.23 15.63 -6.74
N GLY A 83 2.42 16.59 -7.19
CA GLY A 83 1.67 17.47 -6.29
C GLY A 83 0.51 16.74 -5.61
N ASP A 84 0.08 17.25 -4.45
CA ASP A 84 -0.97 16.66 -3.62
C ASP A 84 -2.29 17.43 -3.66
N THR A 85 -2.46 18.36 -4.62
CA THR A 85 -3.71 19.14 -4.78
C THR A 85 -4.96 18.25 -4.83
N CYS A 86 -4.88 17.06 -5.44
CA CYS A 86 -5.99 16.12 -5.50
C CYS A 86 -6.36 15.52 -4.13
N ILE A 87 -5.40 15.47 -3.21
CA ILE A 87 -5.61 15.05 -1.82
C ILE A 87 -6.18 16.23 -1.03
N ASP A 88 -5.59 17.43 -1.18
CA ASP A 88 -5.98 18.63 -0.43
C ASP A 88 -7.44 19.07 -0.69
N VAL A 89 -7.96 18.82 -1.91
CA VAL A 89 -9.34 19.17 -2.28
C VAL A 89 -10.35 18.05 -2.05
N CYS A 90 -9.88 16.86 -1.61
CA CYS A 90 -10.74 15.71 -1.40
C CYS A 90 -11.47 15.82 -0.07
N GLU A 91 -12.81 15.85 -0.10
CA GLU A 91 -13.65 15.87 1.10
C GLU A 91 -13.94 14.47 1.66
N TYR A 92 -13.32 13.43 1.08
CA TYR A 92 -13.62 12.02 1.39
C TYR A 92 -12.43 11.26 1.97
N ASP A 93 -11.39 11.94 2.43
CA ASP A 93 -10.16 11.31 2.95
C ASP A 93 -9.65 10.21 2.03
N SER A 94 -9.46 10.56 0.75
CA SER A 94 -9.13 9.62 -0.32
C SER A 94 -8.15 10.22 -1.32
N THR A 95 -7.66 9.40 -2.23
CA THR A 95 -6.82 9.82 -3.34
C THR A 95 -7.18 9.08 -4.63
N PRO A 96 -7.20 9.76 -5.78
CA PRO A 96 -7.38 9.11 -7.09
C PRO A 96 -6.10 8.39 -7.56
N LYS A 97 -4.99 8.51 -6.84
CA LYS A 97 -3.71 7.90 -7.21
C LYS A 97 -3.63 6.41 -6.85
N ALA A 98 -4.55 5.90 -6.00
CA ALA A 98 -4.59 4.49 -5.64
C ALA A 98 -4.87 3.59 -6.85
N ARG A 99 -4.12 2.51 -6.98
CA ARG A 99 -4.21 1.57 -8.10
C ARG A 99 -4.19 0.13 -7.62
N THR A 100 -4.98 -0.71 -8.27
CA THR A 100 -4.85 -2.16 -8.09
C THR A 100 -3.58 -2.65 -8.78
N LEU A 101 -2.64 -3.16 -8.00
CA LEU A 101 -1.37 -3.70 -8.48
C LEU A 101 -1.24 -5.16 -8.10
N ALA A 102 -0.73 -5.96 -9.02
CA ALA A 102 -0.37 -7.35 -8.73
C ALA A 102 0.92 -7.40 -7.90
N VAL A 103 1.10 -8.48 -7.14
CA VAL A 103 2.36 -8.74 -6.41
C VAL A 103 3.56 -8.69 -7.37
N ALA A 104 3.41 -9.16 -8.61
CA ALA A 104 4.45 -9.11 -9.63
C ALA A 104 4.95 -7.69 -9.92
N ASP A 105 4.03 -6.71 -9.96
CA ASP A 105 4.34 -5.30 -10.21
C ASP A 105 5.14 -4.71 -9.04
N VAL A 106 4.72 -5.02 -7.81
CA VAL A 106 5.43 -4.60 -6.60
C VAL A 106 6.85 -5.19 -6.56
N LEU A 107 7.01 -6.48 -6.86
CA LEU A 107 8.33 -7.12 -6.92
C LEU A 107 9.22 -6.51 -8.00
N THR A 108 8.65 -6.13 -9.13
CA THR A 108 9.39 -5.47 -10.22
C THR A 108 9.97 -4.14 -9.77
N ARG A 109 9.20 -3.38 -9.00
CA ARG A 109 9.62 -2.10 -8.41
C ARG A 109 10.62 -2.29 -7.25
N LEU A 110 10.43 -3.33 -6.43
CA LEU A 110 11.28 -3.63 -5.28
C LEU A 110 12.70 -4.09 -5.67
N ARG A 111 12.83 -4.89 -6.73
CA ARG A 111 14.11 -5.54 -7.10
C ARG A 111 15.28 -4.58 -7.30
N PRO A 112 15.14 -3.42 -7.99
CA PRO A 112 16.24 -2.47 -8.14
C PRO A 112 16.72 -1.88 -6.82
N ALA A 113 15.83 -1.63 -5.88
CA ALA A 113 16.14 -1.06 -4.57
C ALA A 113 16.70 -2.09 -3.59
N ALA A 114 16.40 -3.38 -3.80
CA ALA A 114 16.70 -4.46 -2.87
C ALA A 114 18.14 -4.47 -2.32
N PRO A 115 19.23 -4.21 -3.11
CA PRO A 115 20.60 -4.24 -2.57
C PRO A 115 20.82 -3.28 -1.40
N PHE A 116 20.04 -2.22 -1.31
CA PHE A 116 20.18 -1.14 -0.32
C PHE A 116 19.20 -1.24 0.84
N LEU A 117 18.35 -2.28 0.86
CA LEU A 117 17.27 -2.43 1.81
C LEU A 117 17.58 -3.48 2.88
N SER A 118 17.07 -3.25 4.08
CA SER A 118 16.99 -4.21 5.19
C SER A 118 15.67 -5.00 5.15
N GLY A 119 14.62 -4.42 4.61
CA GLY A 119 13.30 -5.07 4.57
C GLY A 119 12.25 -4.31 3.78
N VAL A 120 11.03 -4.87 3.86
CA VAL A 120 9.80 -4.33 3.29
C VAL A 120 8.80 -4.12 4.41
N THR A 121 8.10 -2.99 4.40
CA THR A 121 6.96 -2.70 5.27
C THR A 121 5.71 -2.54 4.42
N VAL A 122 4.60 -3.13 4.84
CA VAL A 122 3.28 -2.80 4.33
C VAL A 122 2.56 -1.98 5.37
N SER A 123 2.15 -0.78 4.97
CA SER A 123 1.52 0.25 5.78
C SER A 123 0.39 0.93 4.99
N GLY A 124 0.02 2.16 5.33
CA GLY A 124 -0.94 2.98 4.56
C GLY A 124 -2.22 3.23 5.32
N GLY A 125 -3.37 2.73 4.83
CA GLY A 125 -4.59 2.57 5.60
C GLY A 125 -4.43 1.45 6.64
N GLU A 126 -5.33 0.49 6.64
CA GLU A 126 -5.12 -0.73 7.44
C GLU A 126 -4.67 -1.89 6.53
N ALA A 127 -3.40 -2.27 6.66
CA ALA A 127 -2.79 -3.28 5.80
C ALA A 127 -3.47 -4.66 5.92
N THR A 128 -4.02 -4.99 7.09
CA THR A 128 -4.68 -6.27 7.35
C THR A 128 -6.01 -6.40 6.62
N GLN A 129 -6.67 -5.31 6.22
CA GLN A 129 -7.84 -5.37 5.34
C GLN A 129 -7.53 -5.96 3.97
N GLN A 130 -6.24 -6.01 3.60
CA GLN A 130 -5.76 -6.64 2.38
C GLN A 130 -4.84 -7.84 2.70
N ALA A 131 -5.16 -8.60 3.75
CA ALA A 131 -4.35 -9.70 4.26
C ALA A 131 -3.95 -10.73 3.18
N GLY A 132 -4.85 -11.04 2.26
CA GLY A 132 -4.56 -11.93 1.12
C GLY A 132 -3.41 -11.42 0.24
N PHE A 133 -3.40 -10.12 -0.06
CA PHE A 133 -2.32 -9.46 -0.81
C PHE A 133 -1.02 -9.45 0.00
N VAL A 134 -1.07 -9.03 1.27
CA VAL A 134 0.12 -8.96 2.15
C VAL A 134 0.78 -10.32 2.28
N ARG A 135 -0.02 -11.38 2.50
CA ARG A 135 0.45 -12.76 2.56
C ARG A 135 1.15 -13.19 1.27
N ALA A 136 0.52 -12.92 0.13
CA ALA A 136 1.06 -13.29 -1.17
C ALA A 136 2.36 -12.53 -1.47
N LEU A 137 2.42 -11.23 -1.16
CA LEU A 137 3.62 -10.40 -1.33
C LEU A 137 4.78 -10.94 -0.49
N PHE A 138 4.57 -11.21 0.79
CA PHE A 138 5.63 -11.71 1.67
C PHE A 138 6.09 -13.11 1.28
N ALA A 139 5.17 -14.00 0.90
CA ALA A 139 5.52 -15.31 0.38
C ALA A 139 6.36 -15.20 -0.91
N ALA A 140 6.00 -14.31 -1.82
CA ALA A 140 6.75 -14.09 -3.06
C ALA A 140 8.13 -13.48 -2.81
N ILE A 141 8.27 -12.53 -1.86
CA ILE A 141 9.57 -11.99 -1.43
C ILE A 141 10.47 -13.11 -0.89
N LYS A 142 9.93 -14.00 -0.06
CA LYS A 142 10.71 -15.10 0.51
C LYS A 142 11.07 -16.18 -0.49
N ALA A 143 10.26 -16.37 -1.53
CA ALA A 143 10.54 -17.30 -2.61
C ALA A 143 11.57 -16.78 -3.65
N ASP A 144 11.76 -15.46 -3.72
CA ASP A 144 12.74 -14.83 -4.65
C ASP A 144 14.16 -14.86 -4.04
N PRO A 145 15.15 -15.56 -4.66
CA PRO A 145 16.50 -15.66 -4.11
C PRO A 145 17.20 -14.31 -3.89
N LYS A 146 16.81 -13.26 -4.65
CA LYS A 146 17.39 -11.92 -4.52
C LYS A 146 16.75 -11.11 -3.41
N LEU A 147 15.52 -11.44 -3.00
CA LEU A 147 14.73 -10.71 -2.04
C LEU A 147 14.59 -11.44 -0.68
N SER A 148 14.81 -12.76 -0.64
CA SER A 148 14.55 -13.62 0.52
C SER A 148 15.22 -13.19 1.82
N ARG A 149 16.33 -12.43 1.73
CA ARG A 149 17.04 -11.85 2.90
C ARG A 149 16.29 -10.69 3.55
N LEU A 150 15.40 -10.01 2.80
CA LEU A 150 14.66 -8.85 3.31
C LEU A 150 13.71 -9.28 4.44
N THR A 151 13.65 -8.51 5.52
CA THR A 151 12.65 -8.69 6.56
C THR A 151 11.30 -8.15 6.09
N CYS A 152 10.19 -8.76 6.54
CA CYS A 152 8.85 -8.31 6.20
C CYS A 152 8.17 -7.79 7.46
N PHE A 153 7.58 -6.59 7.39
CA PHE A 153 6.84 -5.94 8.46
C PHE A 153 5.45 -5.52 7.98
N VAL A 154 4.52 -5.50 8.92
CA VAL A 154 3.19 -4.92 8.75
C VAL A 154 3.01 -3.88 9.84
N ASP A 155 2.58 -2.68 9.45
CA ASP A 155 2.02 -1.69 10.36
C ASP A 155 0.50 -1.89 10.38
N SER A 156 -0.09 -2.02 11.56
CA SER A 156 -1.51 -2.27 11.74
C SER A 156 -2.02 -1.51 12.96
N ASN A 157 -3.24 -0.98 12.84
CA ASN A 157 -3.95 -0.36 13.96
C ASN A 157 -4.47 -1.39 14.99
N GLY A 158 -4.34 -2.69 14.70
CA GLY A 158 -4.72 -3.78 15.59
C GLY A 158 -6.23 -3.97 15.77
N ASP A 159 -7.05 -3.11 15.19
CA ASP A 159 -8.51 -3.24 15.19
C ASP A 159 -8.94 -3.94 13.90
N THR A 160 -8.94 -5.27 13.97
CA THR A 160 -9.40 -6.10 12.87
C THR A 160 -10.74 -6.68 13.24
N ASP A 161 -11.72 -6.63 12.35
CA ASP A 161 -12.95 -7.41 12.49
C ASP A 161 -12.59 -8.90 12.63
N SER A 162 -13.41 -9.65 13.35
CA SER A 162 -13.08 -11.01 13.86
C SER A 162 -12.59 -12.05 12.84
N GLY A 163 -12.66 -11.75 11.54
CA GLY A 163 -12.08 -12.57 10.46
C GLY A 163 -10.62 -12.23 10.13
N ASP A 164 -10.23 -10.99 10.32
CA ASP A 164 -8.90 -10.49 9.90
C ASP A 164 -7.78 -10.97 10.83
N TRP A 165 -8.09 -11.28 12.10
CA TRP A 165 -7.11 -11.86 13.03
C TRP A 165 -6.66 -13.26 12.63
N ASP A 166 -7.58 -14.07 12.09
CA ASP A 166 -7.22 -15.39 11.57
C ASP A 166 -6.35 -15.23 10.32
N ASP A 167 -6.67 -14.28 9.45
CA ASP A 167 -5.87 -13.94 8.27
C ASP A 167 -4.50 -13.37 8.66
N LEU A 168 -4.43 -12.48 9.66
CA LEU A 168 -3.16 -11.96 10.19
C LEU A 168 -2.33 -13.10 10.83
N ALA A 169 -2.96 -13.97 11.58
CA ALA A 169 -2.31 -15.15 12.17
C ALA A 169 -1.78 -16.09 11.07
N ASP A 170 -2.50 -16.24 9.95
CA ASP A 170 -2.05 -17.01 8.80
C ASP A 170 -0.89 -16.33 8.07
N VAL A 171 -0.91 -14.99 7.93
CA VAL A 171 0.24 -14.22 7.44
C VAL A 171 1.46 -14.47 8.33
N MET A 172 1.28 -14.42 9.64
CA MET A 172 2.37 -14.66 10.61
C MET A 172 2.87 -16.10 10.56
N ARG A 173 1.98 -17.10 10.50
CA ARG A 173 2.34 -18.52 10.41
C ARG A 173 3.01 -18.87 9.09
N ALA A 174 2.52 -18.32 7.99
CA ALA A 174 3.07 -18.54 6.65
C ALA A 174 4.44 -17.86 6.45
N ASN A 175 4.77 -16.88 7.30
CA ASN A 175 6.01 -16.11 7.23
C ASN A 175 6.78 -16.21 8.57
N PRO A 176 7.51 -17.32 8.82
CA PRO A 176 8.30 -17.48 10.04
C PRO A 176 9.42 -16.43 10.19
N HIS A 177 9.57 -15.58 9.18
CA HIS A 177 10.49 -14.45 9.15
C HIS A 177 9.80 -13.10 9.39
N LEU A 178 8.48 -13.07 9.61
CA LEU A 178 7.77 -11.91 10.10
C LEU A 178 8.20 -11.69 11.55
N LYS A 179 8.96 -10.63 11.81
CA LYS A 179 9.59 -10.45 13.12
C LYS A 179 8.82 -9.52 14.03
N GLU A 180 7.95 -8.71 13.47
CA GLU A 180 7.28 -7.65 14.22
C GLU A 180 6.00 -7.23 13.51
N VAL A 181 4.94 -7.04 14.28
CA VAL A 181 3.73 -6.31 13.91
C VAL A 181 3.72 -5.09 14.80
N ASN A 182 3.83 -3.90 14.22
CA ASN A 182 3.69 -2.66 14.95
C ASN A 182 2.22 -2.30 15.05
N PHE A 183 1.77 -2.03 16.27
CA PHE A 183 0.47 -1.45 16.53
C PHE A 183 0.68 0.03 16.84
N ASP A 184 0.23 0.91 15.96
CA ASP A 184 0.15 2.34 16.22
C ASP A 184 -1.23 2.64 16.83
N TRP A 185 -1.24 3.08 18.09
CA TRP A 185 -2.42 3.47 18.86
C TRP A 185 -2.70 4.97 18.75
#